data_de6976a3c67f8f8c45b88255db9c3f97
#
_entry.id   de6976a3c67f8f8c45b88255db9c3f97
#
_cell.length_a   1.000
_cell.length_b   1.000
_cell.length_c   1.000
_cell.angle_alpha   90.00
_cell.angle_beta   90.00
_cell.angle_gamma   90.00
#
_symmetry.space_group_name_H-M   'P 1'
#
loop_
_entity.id
_entity.type
_entity.pdbx_description
1 polymer ?
#
loop_
_entity_poly.entity_id
_entity_poly.type
_entity_poly.pdbx_seq_one_letter_code
_entity_poly.pdbx_strand_id
1 'polypeptide(L)'
;MFQAQVFTLYPEFFPGPLAKGLYGKALSNKLWNLNVVNIRDAATDKHKTVDDTPYGGGTGMLLKPDILAKSLDQRVKKDERIFYLSPKGKKFDQKFARDLSKEKSISIICGHFEGVDERILDTRNIEEISIGDYVLSGGETAAIVVLDSIIRLLPGVLGNDKSASEETFENGLLEYPQYTKPQIW
;
A
#
# COMPACT_ATOMS: atom_id res chain seq x y z
N MET A 1 -6.56 1.66 -16.79
CA MET A 1 -5.31 1.17 -16.17
C MET A 1 -5.18 1.80 -14.79
N PHE A 2 -5.15 1.00 -13.74
CA PHE A 2 -4.95 1.43 -12.36
C PHE A 2 -3.49 1.83 -12.12
N GLN A 3 -3.25 2.88 -11.35
CA GLN A 3 -1.90 3.35 -11.03
C GLN A 3 -1.66 3.27 -9.52
N ALA A 4 -0.68 2.51 -9.10
CA ALA A 4 -0.20 2.49 -7.72
C ALA A 4 1.12 3.27 -7.63
N GLN A 5 1.21 4.16 -6.65
CA GLN A 5 2.43 4.86 -6.32
C GLN A 5 2.83 4.52 -4.89
N VAL A 6 4.08 4.15 -4.66
CA VAL A 6 4.59 3.76 -3.35
C VAL A 6 5.76 4.65 -2.98
N PHE A 7 5.65 5.33 -1.85
CA PHE A 7 6.70 6.12 -1.23
C PHE A 7 7.38 5.30 -0.15
N THR A 8 8.66 5.05 -0.29
CA THR A 8 9.43 4.14 0.58
C THR A 8 10.87 4.61 0.75
N LEU A 9 11.53 4.14 1.80
CA LEU A 9 12.99 4.26 1.97
C LEU A 9 13.76 3.11 1.31
N TYR A 10 13.06 2.05 0.87
CA TYR A 10 13.64 0.81 0.32
C TYR A 10 12.95 0.44 -1.01
N PRO A 11 13.19 1.19 -2.09
CA PRO A 11 12.56 0.96 -3.38
C PRO A 11 12.82 -0.44 -3.96
N GLU A 12 13.90 -1.10 -3.55
CA GLU A 12 14.28 -2.45 -3.96
C GLU A 12 13.32 -3.55 -3.46
N PHE A 13 12.43 -3.26 -2.49
CA PHE A 13 11.34 -4.15 -2.10
C PHE A 13 10.34 -4.36 -3.24
N PHE A 14 10.26 -3.41 -4.17
CA PHE A 14 9.25 -3.39 -5.22
C PHE A 14 9.85 -3.64 -6.61
N PRO A 15 9.10 -4.33 -7.49
CA PRO A 15 7.76 -4.86 -7.28
C PRO A 15 7.72 -6.12 -6.40
N GLY A 16 8.86 -6.74 -6.05
CA GLY A 16 8.95 -7.92 -5.21
C GLY A 16 7.98 -9.04 -5.64
N PRO A 17 7.15 -9.59 -4.72
CA PRO A 17 6.17 -10.61 -5.04
C PRO A 17 5.17 -10.19 -6.11
N LEU A 18 4.87 -8.90 -6.22
CA LEU A 18 3.92 -8.36 -7.21
C LEU A 18 4.41 -8.47 -8.66
N ALA A 19 5.68 -8.84 -8.88
CA ALA A 19 6.19 -9.20 -10.21
C ALA A 19 5.84 -10.63 -10.65
N LYS A 20 5.25 -11.44 -9.79
CA LYS A 20 5.00 -12.86 -10.02
C LYS A 20 3.50 -13.16 -10.07
N GLY A 21 3.18 -14.38 -10.53
CA GLY A 21 1.81 -14.89 -10.52
C GLY A 21 0.82 -13.99 -11.26
N LEU A 22 -0.34 -13.82 -10.65
CA LEU A 22 -1.48 -13.07 -11.21
C LEU A 22 -1.15 -11.58 -11.40
N TYR A 23 -0.53 -10.95 -10.39
CA TYR A 23 -0.21 -9.52 -10.41
C TYR A 23 0.87 -9.19 -11.42
N GLY A 24 1.90 -10.04 -11.55
CA GLY A 24 2.97 -9.86 -12.52
C GLY A 24 2.47 -9.99 -13.96
N LYS A 25 1.56 -10.94 -14.23
CA LYS A 25 0.87 -11.04 -15.52
C LYS A 25 0.02 -9.80 -15.81
N ALA A 26 -0.73 -9.33 -14.84
CA ALA A 26 -1.54 -8.11 -14.95
C ALA A 26 -0.69 -6.86 -15.20
N LEU A 27 0.48 -6.77 -14.54
CA LEU A 27 1.45 -5.70 -14.75
C LEU A 27 2.02 -5.72 -16.18
N SER A 28 2.43 -6.90 -16.67
CA SER A 28 2.93 -7.08 -18.03
C SER A 28 1.87 -6.74 -19.08
N ASN A 29 0.60 -7.04 -18.80
CA ASN A 29 -0.54 -6.72 -19.66
C ASN A 29 -1.03 -5.27 -19.51
N LYS A 30 -0.35 -4.44 -18.71
CA LYS A 30 -0.68 -3.03 -18.47
C LYS A 30 -2.10 -2.81 -17.91
N LEU A 31 -2.63 -3.76 -17.15
CA LEU A 31 -3.89 -3.58 -16.43
C LEU A 31 -3.70 -2.67 -15.22
N TRP A 32 -2.52 -2.70 -14.65
CA TRP A 32 -2.07 -1.78 -13.61
C TRP A 32 -0.61 -1.37 -13.84
N ASN A 33 -0.16 -0.37 -13.11
CA ASN A 33 1.23 0.11 -13.13
C ASN A 33 1.70 0.46 -11.72
N LEU A 34 2.98 0.30 -11.47
CA LEU A 34 3.63 0.62 -10.19
C LEU A 34 4.70 1.69 -10.42
N ASN A 35 4.58 2.79 -9.68
CA ASN A 35 5.61 3.81 -9.56
C ASN A 35 6.18 3.77 -8.14
N VAL A 36 7.48 3.54 -8.02
CA VAL A 36 8.17 3.49 -6.73
C VAL A 36 8.99 4.75 -6.55
N VAL A 37 8.76 5.47 -5.48
CA VAL A 37 9.41 6.74 -5.16
C VAL A 37 10.28 6.56 -3.93
N ASN A 38 11.58 6.80 -4.07
CA ASN A 38 12.49 6.85 -2.93
C ASN A 38 12.32 8.20 -2.21
N ILE A 39 11.83 8.17 -0.96
CA ILE A 39 11.63 9.38 -0.14
C ILE A 39 12.95 10.14 0.05
N ARG A 40 14.09 9.44 0.09
CA ARG A 40 15.42 10.05 0.24
C ARG A 40 15.78 11.01 -0.91
N ASP A 41 15.16 10.86 -2.08
CA ASP A 41 15.46 11.71 -3.23
C ASP A 41 14.94 13.15 -3.06
N ALA A 42 14.02 13.35 -2.13
CA ALA A 42 13.54 14.69 -1.78
C ALA A 42 14.48 15.45 -0.83
N ALA A 43 15.38 14.76 -0.14
CA ALA A 43 16.36 15.37 0.75
C ALA A 43 17.47 16.09 -0.05
N THR A 44 17.85 17.29 0.42
CA THR A 44 18.83 18.15 -0.27
C THR A 44 20.19 18.16 0.38
N ASP A 45 20.30 17.66 1.61
CA ASP A 45 21.58 17.57 2.32
C ASP A 45 22.47 16.44 1.76
N LYS A 46 23.76 16.53 2.05
CA LYS A 46 24.79 15.59 1.55
C LYS A 46 24.51 14.13 1.97
N HIS A 47 23.91 13.94 3.14
CA HIS A 47 23.65 12.61 3.71
C HIS A 47 22.24 12.10 3.38
N LYS A 48 21.43 12.88 2.69
CA LYS A 48 20.02 12.56 2.36
C LYS A 48 19.24 12.13 3.60
N THR A 49 19.33 12.95 4.64
CA THR A 49 18.70 12.71 5.95
C THR A 49 17.19 12.82 5.83
N VAL A 50 16.45 11.77 6.23
CA VAL A 50 15.00 11.67 6.09
C VAL A 50 14.28 11.59 7.42
N ASP A 51 15.01 11.43 8.52
CA ASP A 51 14.51 11.20 9.87
C ASP A 51 15.18 12.15 10.86
N ASP A 52 14.53 12.33 12.01
CA ASP A 52 15.03 13.12 13.12
C ASP A 52 14.41 12.64 14.44
N THR A 53 14.97 13.07 15.57
CA THR A 53 14.47 12.74 16.90
C THR A 53 13.09 13.35 17.16
N PRO A 54 12.19 12.67 17.91
CA PRO A 54 10.90 13.22 18.27
C PRO A 54 11.03 14.55 19.03
N TYR A 55 10.17 15.50 18.73
CA TYR A 55 10.11 16.78 19.43
C TYR A 55 9.69 16.55 20.90
N GLY A 56 10.43 17.09 21.84
CA GLY A 56 10.20 16.86 23.27
C GLY A 56 10.93 15.63 23.84
N GLY A 57 11.73 14.94 23.03
CA GLY A 57 12.48 13.75 23.43
C GLY A 57 11.69 12.45 23.25
N GLY A 58 12.34 11.34 23.49
CA GLY A 58 11.80 9.99 23.31
C GLY A 58 12.80 9.08 22.64
N THR A 59 12.52 7.79 22.60
CA THR A 59 13.32 6.79 21.87
C THR A 59 12.90 6.73 20.39
N GLY A 60 13.86 6.40 19.53
CA GLY A 60 13.59 6.24 18.10
C GLY A 60 13.65 7.54 17.30
N MET A 61 13.21 7.45 16.05
CA MET A 61 13.26 8.52 15.06
C MET A 61 11.90 8.65 14.38
N LEU A 62 11.62 9.80 13.79
CA LEU A 62 10.43 10.04 12.95
C LEU A 62 10.85 10.46 11.55
N LEU A 63 10.10 10.06 10.54
CA LEU A 63 10.24 10.61 9.20
C LEU A 63 9.93 12.11 9.22
N LYS A 64 10.83 12.90 8.67
CA LYS A 64 10.73 14.37 8.62
C LYS A 64 9.57 14.81 7.74
N PRO A 65 8.70 15.71 8.24
CA PRO A 65 7.51 16.14 7.51
C PRO A 65 7.83 16.93 6.26
N ASP A 66 8.89 17.76 6.27
CA ASP A 66 9.32 18.56 5.13
C ASP A 66 9.82 17.73 3.96
N ILE A 67 10.57 16.64 4.24
CA ILE A 67 11.09 15.73 3.23
C ILE A 67 9.95 14.90 2.63
N LEU A 68 9.08 14.35 3.48
CA LEU A 68 7.93 13.59 3.01
C LEU A 68 6.96 14.47 2.22
N ALA A 69 6.64 15.68 2.71
CA ALA A 69 5.79 16.63 2.01
C ALA A 69 6.34 16.95 0.61
N LYS A 70 7.64 17.28 0.53
CA LYS A 70 8.29 17.57 -0.76
C LYS A 70 8.23 16.38 -1.72
N SER A 71 8.42 15.16 -1.21
CA SER A 71 8.31 13.94 -2.02
C SER A 71 6.89 13.75 -2.57
N LEU A 72 5.87 13.97 -1.73
CA LEU A 72 4.46 13.87 -2.11
C LEU A 72 4.09 14.98 -3.13
N ASP A 73 4.40 16.23 -2.82
CA ASP A 73 4.04 17.40 -3.64
C ASP A 73 4.60 17.33 -5.07
N GLN A 74 5.70 16.62 -5.27
CA GLN A 74 6.31 16.42 -6.60
C GLN A 74 5.64 15.31 -7.43
N ARG A 75 4.89 14.42 -6.82
CA ARG A 75 4.47 13.15 -7.44
C ARG A 75 2.98 12.87 -7.36
N VAL A 76 2.34 13.27 -6.28
CA VAL A 76 0.90 13.00 -6.07
C VAL A 76 0.07 13.98 -6.89
N LYS A 77 -0.92 13.45 -7.58
CA LYS A 77 -1.86 14.27 -8.37
C LYS A 77 -2.90 14.90 -7.47
N LYS A 78 -3.47 16.01 -7.93
CA LYS A 78 -4.63 16.62 -7.27
C LYS A 78 -5.77 15.59 -7.17
N ASP A 79 -6.42 15.53 -6.02
CA ASP A 79 -7.54 14.63 -5.70
C ASP A 79 -7.18 13.12 -5.65
N GLU A 80 -5.89 12.78 -5.71
CA GLU A 80 -5.43 11.40 -5.50
C GLU A 80 -5.43 11.07 -4.00
N ARG A 81 -6.02 9.91 -3.64
CA ARG A 81 -6.03 9.43 -2.26
C ARG A 81 -4.65 8.96 -1.84
N ILE A 82 -4.24 9.39 -0.67
CA ILE A 82 -2.94 9.06 -0.07
C ILE A 82 -3.19 8.25 1.19
N PHE A 83 -2.50 7.12 1.29
CA PHE A 83 -2.60 6.21 2.44
C PHE A 83 -1.27 6.10 3.15
N TYR A 84 -1.30 6.19 4.46
CA TYR A 84 -0.19 5.86 5.34
C TYR A 84 -0.47 4.52 6.04
N LEU A 85 0.47 3.59 5.96
CA LEU A 85 0.33 2.26 6.56
C LEU A 85 0.76 2.32 8.02
N SER A 86 -0.22 2.17 8.91
CA SER A 86 -0.05 2.34 10.35
C SER A 86 -0.95 1.37 11.12
N PRO A 87 -0.48 0.75 12.21
CA PRO A 87 -1.34 -0.07 13.07
C PRO A 87 -2.53 0.69 13.69
N LYS A 88 -2.41 2.03 13.80
CA LYS A 88 -3.48 2.91 14.32
C LYS A 88 -4.60 3.17 13.30
N GLY A 89 -4.34 2.89 12.03
CA GLY A 89 -5.23 3.25 10.93
C GLY A 89 -6.54 2.48 10.92
N LYS A 90 -7.45 2.94 10.06
CA LYS A 90 -8.70 2.24 9.78
C LYS A 90 -8.40 0.85 9.24
N LYS A 91 -9.13 -0.16 9.74
CA LYS A 91 -8.97 -1.54 9.26
C LYS A 91 -9.21 -1.64 7.77
N PHE A 92 -8.22 -2.19 7.06
CA PHE A 92 -8.32 -2.57 5.66
C PHE A 92 -9.03 -3.91 5.56
N ASP A 93 -10.16 -3.94 4.87
CA ASP A 93 -10.98 -5.12 4.65
C ASP A 93 -11.32 -5.28 3.16
N GLN A 94 -12.02 -6.37 2.82
CA GLN A 94 -12.39 -6.68 1.43
C GLN A 94 -13.26 -5.59 0.80
N LYS A 95 -14.17 -4.98 1.57
CA LYS A 95 -14.99 -3.87 1.10
C LYS A 95 -14.12 -2.67 0.75
N PHE A 96 -13.16 -2.34 1.60
CA PHE A 96 -12.23 -1.23 1.35
C PHE A 96 -11.34 -1.50 0.12
N ALA A 97 -10.82 -2.73 -0.03
CA ALA A 97 -10.08 -3.12 -1.23
C ALA A 97 -10.91 -2.96 -2.50
N ARG A 98 -12.20 -3.35 -2.47
CA ARG A 98 -13.14 -3.18 -3.58
C ARG A 98 -13.42 -1.72 -3.91
N ASP A 99 -13.52 -0.86 -2.90
CA ASP A 99 -13.70 0.57 -3.13
C ASP A 99 -12.46 1.18 -3.77
N LEU A 100 -11.26 0.82 -3.31
CA LEU A 100 -10.00 1.28 -3.89
C LEU A 100 -9.75 0.74 -5.30
N SER A 101 -10.25 -0.46 -5.64
CA SER A 101 -10.10 -1.00 -7.00
C SER A 101 -10.86 -0.21 -8.08
N LYS A 102 -11.77 0.68 -7.68
CA LYS A 102 -12.51 1.58 -8.58
C LYS A 102 -11.79 2.91 -8.84
N GLU A 103 -10.77 3.21 -8.03
CA GLU A 103 -9.96 4.41 -8.20
C GLU A 103 -9.07 4.32 -9.45
N LYS A 104 -8.72 5.49 -9.99
CA LYS A 104 -7.75 5.55 -11.10
C LYS A 104 -6.31 5.41 -10.62
N SER A 105 -6.04 6.00 -9.46
CA SER A 105 -4.71 5.98 -8.82
C SER A 105 -4.83 6.08 -7.31
N ILE A 106 -3.83 5.50 -6.63
CA ILE A 106 -3.61 5.66 -5.19
C ILE A 106 -2.12 5.85 -4.91
N SER A 107 -1.83 6.57 -3.83
CA SER A 107 -0.49 6.70 -3.27
C SER A 107 -0.41 6.04 -1.90
N ILE A 108 0.63 5.26 -1.66
CA ILE A 108 0.86 4.54 -0.40
C ILE A 108 2.20 4.98 0.18
N ILE A 109 2.21 5.38 1.44
CA ILE A 109 3.41 5.72 2.20
C ILE A 109 3.78 4.55 3.10
N CYS A 110 4.98 4.01 2.92
CA CYS A 110 5.57 3.01 3.78
C CYS A 110 6.33 3.71 4.90
N GLY A 111 5.80 3.65 6.11
CA GLY A 111 6.44 4.20 7.29
C GLY A 111 7.59 3.34 7.79
N HIS A 112 8.53 4.00 8.46
CA HIS A 112 9.67 3.40 9.15
C HIS A 112 9.88 4.08 10.50
N PHE A 113 10.78 3.54 11.30
CA PHE A 113 11.13 4.04 12.63
C PHE A 113 9.91 4.04 13.56
N GLU A 114 9.69 5.12 14.32
CA GLU A 114 8.49 5.31 15.17
C GLU A 114 7.30 5.89 14.38
N GLY A 115 7.47 6.10 13.08
CA GLY A 115 6.43 6.62 12.19
C GLY A 115 6.79 7.92 11.50
N VAL A 116 5.76 8.70 11.18
CA VAL A 116 5.86 10.01 10.55
C VAL A 116 5.47 11.12 11.54
N ASP A 117 5.93 12.33 11.29
CA ASP A 117 5.43 13.50 12.03
C ASP A 117 3.93 13.69 11.74
N GLU A 118 3.11 13.75 12.79
CA GLU A 118 1.63 13.80 12.69
C GLU A 118 1.13 14.95 11.81
N ARG A 119 1.83 16.09 11.81
CA ARG A 119 1.45 17.26 11.02
C ARG A 119 1.35 16.99 9.52
N ILE A 120 2.08 16.00 8.99
CA ILE A 120 2.00 15.68 7.56
C ILE A 120 0.70 14.97 7.21
N LEU A 121 0.16 14.16 8.11
CA LEU A 121 -1.10 13.45 7.91
C LEU A 121 -2.25 14.45 7.72
N ASP A 122 -2.36 15.43 8.61
CA ASP A 122 -3.39 16.46 8.57
C ASP A 122 -3.24 17.39 7.35
N THR A 123 -2.02 17.90 7.12
CA THR A 123 -1.78 18.92 6.09
C THR A 123 -1.86 18.40 4.65
N ARG A 124 -1.81 17.09 4.45
CA ARG A 124 -1.90 16.43 3.12
C ARG A 124 -3.12 15.52 2.98
N ASN A 125 -4.04 15.55 3.98
CA ASN A 125 -5.23 14.69 3.99
C ASN A 125 -4.89 13.21 3.74
N ILE A 126 -3.90 12.70 4.49
CA ILE A 126 -3.42 11.33 4.39
C ILE A 126 -4.29 10.44 5.27
N GLU A 127 -4.85 9.40 4.68
CA GLU A 127 -5.65 8.41 5.40
C GLU A 127 -4.75 7.33 6.00
N GLU A 128 -4.88 7.06 7.31
CA GLU A 128 -4.19 5.93 7.93
C GLU A 128 -4.99 4.65 7.73
N ILE A 129 -4.31 3.58 7.28
CA ILE A 129 -4.90 2.25 7.14
C ILE A 129 -4.05 1.17 7.81
N SER A 130 -4.73 0.19 8.42
CA SER A 130 -4.12 -0.94 9.12
C SER A 130 -4.49 -2.26 8.46
N ILE A 131 -3.52 -3.14 8.25
CA ILE A 131 -3.75 -4.51 7.78
C ILE A 131 -3.96 -5.53 8.92
N GLY A 132 -3.93 -5.09 10.17
CA GLY A 132 -4.15 -5.95 11.34
C GLY A 132 -3.48 -5.42 12.60
N ASP A 133 -3.83 -6.02 13.73
CA ASP A 133 -3.41 -5.61 15.06
C ASP A 133 -2.03 -6.21 15.41
N TYR A 134 -1.01 -5.84 14.66
CA TYR A 134 0.39 -6.23 14.87
C TYR A 134 1.32 -5.17 14.28
N VAL A 135 2.57 -5.18 14.73
CA VAL A 135 3.59 -4.23 14.29
C VAL A 135 4.56 -4.92 13.33
N LEU A 136 4.84 -4.26 12.21
CA LEU A 136 5.86 -4.65 11.24
C LEU A 136 7.08 -3.73 11.37
N SER A 137 8.23 -4.18 10.87
CA SER A 137 9.45 -3.37 10.84
C SER A 137 9.42 -2.20 9.85
N GLY A 138 8.47 -2.21 8.92
CA GLY A 138 8.25 -1.17 7.91
C GLY A 138 6.96 -1.39 7.14
N GLY A 139 6.53 -0.39 6.39
CA GLY A 139 5.26 -0.41 5.67
C GLY A 139 5.28 -1.21 4.35
N GLU A 140 6.42 -1.64 3.84
CA GLU A 140 6.55 -2.25 2.52
C GLU A 140 5.77 -3.56 2.38
N THR A 141 5.87 -4.43 3.38
CA THR A 141 5.10 -5.70 3.40
C THR A 141 3.60 -5.44 3.46
N ALA A 142 3.17 -4.44 4.25
CA ALA A 142 1.77 -4.04 4.31
C ALA A 142 1.30 -3.44 2.96
N ALA A 143 2.13 -2.67 2.28
CA ALA A 143 1.84 -2.13 0.95
C ALA A 143 1.63 -3.25 -0.08
N ILE A 144 2.43 -4.32 -0.02
CA ILE A 144 2.28 -5.49 -0.88
C ILE A 144 0.94 -6.17 -0.63
N VAL A 145 0.52 -6.36 0.64
CA VAL A 145 -0.78 -6.95 1.00
C VAL A 145 -1.94 -6.09 0.48
N VAL A 146 -1.88 -4.78 0.66
CA VAL A 146 -2.91 -3.84 0.19
C VAL A 146 -3.00 -3.87 -1.34
N LEU A 147 -1.87 -3.79 -2.04
CA LEU A 147 -1.83 -3.81 -3.51
C LEU A 147 -2.29 -5.16 -4.07
N ASP A 148 -1.89 -6.28 -3.48
CA ASP A 148 -2.37 -7.60 -3.86
C ASP A 148 -3.90 -7.66 -3.82
N SER A 149 -4.48 -7.27 -2.68
CA SER A 149 -5.93 -7.28 -2.47
C SER A 149 -6.69 -6.39 -3.46
N ILE A 150 -6.11 -5.27 -3.88
CA ILE A 150 -6.71 -4.35 -4.86
C ILE A 150 -6.56 -4.88 -6.28
N ILE A 151 -5.33 -5.30 -6.66
CA ILE A 151 -5.00 -5.67 -8.04
C ILE A 151 -5.83 -6.85 -8.51
N ARG A 152 -6.06 -7.85 -7.65
CA ARG A 152 -6.88 -9.01 -8.02
C ARG A 152 -8.34 -8.67 -8.34
N LEU A 153 -8.84 -7.51 -7.84
CA LEU A 153 -10.19 -7.01 -8.08
C LEU A 153 -10.30 -6.15 -9.34
N LEU A 154 -9.20 -5.84 -10.00
CA LEU A 154 -9.22 -5.05 -11.23
C LEU A 154 -9.80 -5.85 -12.40
N PRO A 155 -10.60 -5.22 -13.28
CA PRO A 155 -11.15 -5.89 -14.46
C PRO A 155 -10.09 -6.58 -15.30
N GLY A 156 -10.33 -7.83 -15.67
CA GLY A 156 -9.44 -8.64 -16.53
C GLY A 156 -8.21 -9.22 -15.83
N VAL A 157 -8.06 -9.06 -14.52
CA VAL A 157 -6.97 -9.68 -13.74
C VAL A 157 -7.32 -11.12 -13.37
N LEU A 158 -8.51 -11.36 -12.82
CA LEU A 158 -9.04 -12.70 -12.62
C LEU A 158 -9.57 -13.24 -13.95
N GLY A 159 -9.33 -14.52 -14.22
CA GLY A 159 -9.74 -15.15 -15.48
C GLY A 159 -11.25 -15.35 -15.63
N ASN A 160 -12.01 -15.17 -14.56
CA ASN A 160 -13.47 -15.24 -14.54
C ASN A 160 -14.00 -14.14 -13.61
N ASP A 161 -14.79 -13.21 -14.15
CA ASP A 161 -15.37 -12.09 -13.37
C ASP A 161 -16.30 -12.58 -12.26
N LYS A 162 -16.87 -13.78 -12.38
CA LYS A 162 -17.67 -14.41 -11.31
C LYS A 162 -16.83 -14.85 -10.12
N SER A 163 -15.53 -15.14 -10.32
CA SER A 163 -14.65 -15.55 -9.23
C SER A 163 -14.52 -14.49 -8.15
N ALA A 164 -14.58 -13.21 -8.51
CA ALA A 164 -14.54 -12.10 -7.55
C ALA A 164 -15.85 -11.89 -6.77
N SER A 165 -16.98 -12.42 -7.28
CA SER A 165 -18.31 -12.23 -6.66
C SER A 165 -18.74 -13.38 -5.75
N GLU A 166 -18.04 -14.50 -5.80
CA GLU A 166 -18.35 -15.72 -5.01
C GLU A 166 -17.28 -15.99 -3.92
N GLU A 167 -16.36 -15.06 -3.70
CA GLU A 167 -15.24 -15.23 -2.76
C GLU A 167 -15.63 -14.98 -1.29
N THR A 168 -14.78 -15.52 -0.41
CA THR A 168 -14.80 -15.25 1.03
C THR A 168 -14.95 -13.74 1.31
N PHE A 169 -15.80 -13.42 2.29
CA PHE A 169 -16.21 -12.05 2.68
C PHE A 169 -17.19 -11.34 1.72
N GLU A 170 -17.58 -11.94 0.60
CA GLU A 170 -18.77 -11.49 -0.11
C GLU A 170 -20.01 -11.75 0.77
N ASN A 171 -20.85 -10.74 0.94
CA ASN A 171 -22.02 -10.81 1.82
C ASN A 171 -21.71 -11.22 3.28
N GLY A 172 -20.46 -11.09 3.74
CA GLY A 172 -20.05 -11.41 5.10
C GLY A 172 -19.92 -12.91 5.39
N LEU A 173 -19.93 -13.76 4.37
CA LEU A 173 -19.81 -15.21 4.50
C LEU A 173 -18.40 -15.69 4.11
N LEU A 174 -17.99 -16.80 4.70
CA LEU A 174 -16.84 -17.57 4.27
C LEU A 174 -17.25 -18.57 3.20
N GLU A 175 -16.35 -18.90 2.29
CA GLU A 175 -16.55 -20.00 1.35
C GLU A 175 -16.72 -21.35 2.05
N TYR A 176 -17.43 -22.24 1.42
CA TYR A 176 -17.56 -23.62 1.85
C TYR A 176 -16.25 -24.41 1.64
N PRO A 177 -16.02 -25.52 2.37
CA PRO A 177 -14.85 -26.36 2.16
C PRO A 177 -14.75 -26.88 0.72
N GLN A 178 -13.60 -26.71 0.10
CA GLN A 178 -13.33 -27.10 -1.28
C GLN A 178 -12.60 -28.45 -1.33
N TYR A 179 -12.98 -29.29 -2.26
CA TYR A 179 -12.38 -30.62 -2.45
C TYR A 179 -11.90 -30.79 -3.88
N THR A 180 -10.80 -31.53 -4.07
CA THR A 180 -10.23 -31.84 -5.37
C THR A 180 -9.95 -33.34 -5.52
N LYS A 181 -9.45 -33.75 -6.68
CA LYS A 181 -9.01 -35.14 -6.91
C LYS A 181 -7.69 -35.41 -6.18
N PRO A 182 -7.42 -36.68 -5.78
CA PRO A 182 -8.26 -37.86 -6.01
C PRO A 182 -9.48 -37.92 -5.07
N GLN A 183 -10.56 -38.65 -5.46
CA GLN A 183 -11.79 -38.75 -4.67
C GLN A 183 -11.56 -39.48 -3.34
N ILE A 184 -10.62 -40.41 -3.31
CA ILE A 184 -10.18 -41.14 -2.10
C ILE A 184 -8.74 -40.76 -1.82
N TRP A 185 -8.50 -40.23 -0.60
CA TRP A 185 -7.20 -39.79 -0.12
C TRP A 185 -6.97 -40.26 1.30
#